data_127a5afdcf50a96b1ae39bd1b2deefe7
#
_entry.id   127a5afdcf50a96b1ae39bd1b2deefe7
#
_cell.length_a   1.000
_cell.length_b   1.000
_cell.length_c   1.000
_cell.angle_alpha   90.00
_cell.angle_beta   90.00
_cell.angle_gamma   90.00
#
_symmetry.space_group_name_H-M   'P 1'
#
loop_
_entity.id
_entity.type
_entity.pdbx_description
1 polymer ?
#
loop_
_entity_poly.entity_id
_entity_poly.type
_entity_poly.pdbx_seq_one_letter_code
_entity_poly.pdbx_strand_id
1 'polypeptide(L)'
;VETAYLMLESSHVLGLKDDTTTLRIAKKMVDHALQNGWDDSVGGFYDEGYYFKDKEGITITHDTKNWWAQAEGLNTLLMMADLFPNDERNYYAKFKKQWRYCDTYLVDHAHGEWHPAGLDKQPEVKTGLKGHIWKALYHQYRSLINCVHRLREGEAHE
;
A
#
# COMPACT_ATOMS: atom_id res chain seq x y z
N VAL A 1 2.96 -5.76 1.22
CA VAL A 1 3.37 -4.73 0.25
C VAL A 1 4.67 -4.04 0.69
N GLU A 2 4.81 -3.57 1.92
CA GLU A 2 6.02 -2.87 2.39
C GLU A 2 7.31 -3.67 2.15
N THR A 3 7.33 -4.95 2.48
CA THR A 3 8.53 -5.80 2.29
C THR A 3 8.97 -5.84 0.82
N ALA A 4 8.02 -5.87 -0.12
CA ALA A 4 8.35 -5.86 -1.55
C ALA A 4 9.06 -4.56 -1.95
N TYR A 5 8.56 -3.41 -1.49
CA TYR A 5 9.21 -2.12 -1.68
C TYR A 5 10.62 -2.10 -1.07
N LEU A 6 10.75 -2.48 0.20
CA LEU A 6 12.04 -2.45 0.90
C LEU A 6 13.09 -3.37 0.27
N MET A 7 12.69 -4.52 -0.27
CA MET A 7 13.60 -5.41 -1.00
C MET A 7 14.14 -4.73 -2.26
N LEU A 8 13.28 -4.10 -3.06
CA LEU A 8 13.68 -3.40 -4.28
C LEU A 8 14.55 -2.18 -3.98
N GLU A 9 14.19 -1.42 -2.97
CA GLU A 9 14.98 -0.27 -2.51
C GLU A 9 16.37 -0.71 -2.02
N SER A 10 16.45 -1.80 -1.23
CA SER A 10 17.72 -2.35 -0.76
C SER A 10 18.60 -2.82 -1.93
N SER A 11 18.02 -3.49 -2.92
CA SER A 11 18.73 -3.92 -4.13
C SER A 11 19.31 -2.72 -4.89
N HIS A 12 18.52 -1.65 -5.04
CA HIS A 12 18.94 -0.40 -5.67
C HIS A 12 20.09 0.27 -4.92
N VAL A 13 19.95 0.46 -3.60
CA VAL A 13 20.96 1.12 -2.75
C VAL A 13 22.29 0.32 -2.72
N LEU A 14 22.20 -1.00 -2.76
CA LEU A 14 23.38 -1.88 -2.85
C LEU A 14 24.03 -1.89 -4.25
N GLY A 15 23.45 -1.20 -5.22
CA GLY A 15 23.95 -1.12 -6.59
C GLY A 15 23.90 -2.45 -7.34
N LEU A 16 23.00 -3.36 -6.96
CA LEU A 16 22.83 -4.65 -7.61
C LEU A 16 22.17 -4.43 -8.98
N LYS A 17 22.98 -4.55 -10.03
CA LYS A 17 22.48 -4.43 -11.41
C LYS A 17 21.77 -5.73 -11.80
N ASP A 18 20.64 -5.57 -12.50
CA ASP A 18 19.86 -6.69 -13.06
C ASP A 18 19.42 -7.75 -12.02
N ASP A 19 19.08 -7.30 -10.80
CA ASP A 19 18.60 -8.19 -9.74
C ASP A 19 17.16 -8.68 -10.02
N THR A 20 17.06 -9.52 -11.06
CA THR A 20 15.79 -10.10 -11.50
C THR A 20 15.17 -11.03 -10.46
N THR A 21 15.97 -11.57 -9.55
CA THR A 21 15.48 -12.44 -8.47
C THR A 21 14.66 -11.64 -7.46
N THR A 22 15.22 -10.53 -6.95
CA THR A 22 14.51 -9.64 -6.02
C THR A 22 13.27 -9.07 -6.69
N LEU A 23 13.37 -8.62 -7.94
CA LEU A 23 12.24 -8.08 -8.70
C LEU A 23 11.11 -9.10 -8.83
N ARG A 24 11.41 -10.35 -9.19
CA ARG A 24 10.42 -11.42 -9.32
C ARG A 24 9.76 -11.77 -7.98
N ILE A 25 10.54 -11.80 -6.90
CA ILE A 25 10.01 -12.08 -5.55
C ILE A 25 9.10 -10.93 -5.09
N ALA A 26 9.55 -9.69 -5.23
CA ALA A 26 8.79 -8.51 -4.85
C ALA A 26 7.44 -8.46 -5.60
N LYS A 27 7.48 -8.68 -6.94
CA LYS A 27 6.25 -8.77 -7.74
C LYS A 27 5.30 -9.85 -7.21
N LYS A 28 5.80 -11.06 -6.96
CA LYS A 28 4.98 -12.16 -6.43
C LYS A 28 4.33 -11.81 -5.09
N MET A 29 5.02 -11.09 -4.22
CA MET A 29 4.47 -10.65 -2.93
C MET A 29 3.35 -9.62 -3.11
N VAL A 30 3.52 -8.67 -4.03
CA VAL A 30 2.47 -7.67 -4.33
C VAL A 30 1.26 -8.32 -4.99
N ASP A 31 1.49 -9.19 -5.96
CA ASP A 31 0.42 -9.94 -6.64
C ASP A 31 -0.41 -10.77 -5.66
N HIS A 32 0.28 -11.45 -4.73
CA HIS A 32 -0.37 -12.20 -3.67
C HIS A 32 -1.21 -11.30 -2.76
N ALA A 33 -0.70 -10.14 -2.36
CA ALA A 33 -1.44 -9.19 -1.54
C ALA A 33 -2.68 -8.65 -2.25
N LEU A 34 -2.58 -8.34 -3.55
CA LEU A 34 -3.70 -7.90 -4.37
C LEU A 34 -4.75 -9.00 -4.58
N GLN A 35 -4.32 -10.24 -4.72
CA GLN A 35 -5.23 -11.36 -4.93
C GLN A 35 -6.01 -11.74 -3.67
N ASN A 36 -5.41 -11.59 -2.49
CA ASN A 36 -5.92 -12.20 -1.27
C ASN A 36 -6.28 -11.20 -0.17
N GLY A 37 -5.69 -10.01 -0.16
CA GLY A 37 -5.86 -9.02 0.91
C GLY A 37 -6.35 -7.65 0.44
N TRP A 38 -6.79 -7.54 -0.80
CA TRP A 38 -7.27 -6.31 -1.40
C TRP A 38 -8.80 -6.23 -1.38
N ASP A 39 -9.33 -5.07 -0.99
CA ASP A 39 -10.77 -4.78 -1.10
C ASP A 39 -11.12 -4.24 -2.49
N ASP A 40 -11.72 -5.08 -3.31
CA ASP A 40 -12.14 -4.67 -4.65
C ASP A 40 -13.35 -3.70 -4.66
N SER A 41 -14.07 -3.55 -3.57
CA SER A 41 -15.22 -2.63 -3.50
C SER A 41 -14.77 -1.17 -3.40
N VAL A 42 -14.01 -0.81 -2.37
CA VAL A 42 -13.59 0.57 -2.09
C VAL A 42 -12.09 0.82 -2.23
N GLY A 43 -11.29 -0.24 -2.32
CA GLY A 43 -9.84 -0.18 -2.28
C GLY A 43 -9.29 -0.39 -0.88
N GLY A 44 -7.97 -0.42 -0.78
CA GLY A 44 -7.27 -0.65 0.48
C GLY A 44 -6.94 -2.11 0.74
N PHE A 45 -5.93 -2.32 1.56
CA PHE A 45 -5.50 -3.64 2.00
C PHE A 45 -6.08 -3.95 3.37
N TYR A 46 -6.66 -5.14 3.51
CA TYR A 46 -7.09 -5.68 4.80
C TYR A 46 -5.89 -5.91 5.72
N ASP A 47 -6.15 -5.85 7.03
CA ASP A 47 -5.11 -5.95 8.03
C ASP A 47 -4.54 -7.36 8.13
N GLU A 48 -5.40 -8.38 8.19
CA GLU A 48 -4.95 -9.74 8.47
C GLU A 48 -5.79 -10.82 7.76
N GLY A 49 -5.10 -11.86 7.31
CA GLY A 49 -5.71 -13.07 6.76
C GLY A 49 -4.83 -14.30 6.96
N TYR A 50 -5.44 -15.46 7.04
CA TYR A 50 -4.77 -16.73 7.29
C TYR A 50 -5.13 -17.82 6.29
N TYR A 51 -4.17 -18.72 6.06
CA TYR A 51 -4.39 -20.03 5.44
C TYR A 51 -4.74 -21.06 6.51
N PHE A 52 -5.99 -21.47 6.57
CA PHE A 52 -6.41 -22.56 7.45
C PHE A 52 -6.29 -23.90 6.73
N LYS A 53 -5.92 -24.97 7.46
CA LYS A 53 -5.71 -26.31 6.88
C LYS A 53 -6.96 -26.93 6.23
N ASP A 54 -8.11 -26.55 6.73
CA ASP A 54 -9.43 -27.06 6.37
C ASP A 54 -10.19 -26.15 5.41
N LYS A 55 -9.55 -25.08 4.93
CA LYS A 55 -10.15 -24.10 4.02
C LYS A 55 -9.27 -23.87 2.79
N GLU A 56 -9.92 -23.72 1.66
CA GLU A 56 -9.23 -23.31 0.43
C GLU A 56 -8.98 -21.80 0.45
N GLY A 57 -7.76 -21.40 0.06
CA GLY A 57 -7.36 -20.00 -0.04
C GLY A 57 -7.15 -19.31 1.30
N ILE A 58 -7.15 -17.98 1.27
CA ILE A 58 -7.02 -17.13 2.46
C ILE A 58 -8.39 -16.77 3.02
N THR A 59 -8.50 -16.81 4.34
CA THR A 59 -9.63 -16.24 5.08
C THR A 59 -9.17 -14.92 5.69
N ILE A 60 -9.85 -13.82 5.37
CA ILE A 60 -9.63 -12.53 6.04
C ILE A 60 -10.17 -12.64 7.46
N THR A 61 -9.30 -12.43 8.45
CA THR A 61 -9.62 -12.50 9.88
C THR A 61 -9.84 -11.13 10.50
N HIS A 62 -9.16 -10.10 9.97
CA HIS A 62 -9.37 -8.71 10.31
C HIS A 62 -9.52 -7.88 9.04
N ASP A 63 -10.74 -7.45 8.76
CA ASP A 63 -11.08 -6.66 7.58
C ASP A 63 -10.92 -5.14 7.80
N THR A 64 -10.37 -4.74 8.94
CA THR A 64 -9.92 -3.38 9.21
C THR A 64 -8.76 -3.01 8.29
N LYS A 65 -8.48 -1.72 8.16
CA LYS A 65 -7.44 -1.21 7.24
C LYS A 65 -6.61 -0.15 7.94
N ASN A 66 -5.46 -0.59 8.47
CA ASN A 66 -4.56 0.31 9.20
C ASN A 66 -3.84 1.32 8.28
N TRP A 67 -3.56 2.53 8.78
CA TRP A 67 -2.94 3.65 8.07
C TRP A 67 -1.62 3.28 7.40
N TRP A 68 -0.75 2.54 8.10
CA TRP A 68 0.60 2.24 7.60
C TRP A 68 0.56 1.30 6.39
N ALA A 69 -0.27 0.28 6.41
CA ALA A 69 -0.43 -0.64 5.30
C ALA A 69 -0.98 0.07 4.04
N GLN A 70 -1.86 1.06 4.24
CA GLN A 70 -2.40 1.85 3.15
C GLN A 70 -1.34 2.80 2.57
N ALA A 71 -0.55 3.46 3.42
CA ALA A 71 0.54 4.32 2.98
C ALA A 71 1.60 3.54 2.19
N GLU A 72 2.06 2.41 2.71
CA GLU A 72 3.02 1.54 2.03
C GLU A 72 2.43 0.93 0.74
N GLY A 73 1.14 0.68 0.73
CA GLY A 73 0.41 0.24 -0.46
C GLY A 73 0.46 1.27 -1.59
N LEU A 74 0.31 2.55 -1.30
CA LEU A 74 0.45 3.63 -2.29
C LEU A 74 1.83 3.61 -2.94
N ASN A 75 2.88 3.66 -2.12
CA ASN A 75 4.26 3.66 -2.59
C ASN A 75 4.58 2.43 -3.45
N THR A 76 4.20 1.25 -2.96
CA THR A 76 4.47 -0.01 -3.63
C THR A 76 3.71 -0.12 -4.95
N LEU A 77 2.42 0.22 -4.98
CA LEU A 77 1.61 0.11 -6.20
C LEU A 77 2.08 1.07 -7.29
N LEU A 78 2.47 2.29 -6.93
CA LEU A 78 3.01 3.23 -7.91
C LEU A 78 4.37 2.76 -8.45
N MET A 79 5.26 2.27 -7.58
CA MET A 79 6.53 1.68 -8.02
C MET A 79 6.32 0.47 -8.95
N MET A 80 5.34 -0.40 -8.64
CA MET A 80 5.00 -1.54 -9.51
C MET A 80 4.44 -1.09 -10.85
N ALA A 81 3.70 0.03 -10.88
CA ALA A 81 3.20 0.61 -12.13
C ALA A 81 4.34 1.08 -13.03
N ASP A 82 5.38 1.70 -12.47
CA ASP A 82 6.57 2.11 -13.23
C ASP A 82 7.35 0.90 -13.75
N LEU A 83 7.53 -0.12 -12.92
CA LEU A 83 8.30 -1.31 -13.28
C LEU A 83 7.56 -2.25 -14.25
N PHE A 84 6.24 -2.27 -14.21
CA PHE A 84 5.38 -3.17 -14.98
C PHE A 84 4.18 -2.42 -15.58
N PRO A 85 4.41 -1.43 -16.48
CA PRO A 85 3.34 -0.55 -16.97
C PRO A 85 2.22 -1.27 -17.74
N ASN A 86 2.54 -2.42 -18.33
CA ASN A 86 1.62 -3.21 -19.15
C ASN A 86 1.11 -4.49 -18.44
N ASP A 87 1.28 -4.60 -17.11
CA ASP A 87 0.79 -5.77 -16.38
C ASP A 87 -0.75 -5.79 -16.35
N GLU A 88 -1.33 -6.98 -16.53
CA GLU A 88 -2.77 -7.21 -16.53
C GLU A 88 -3.48 -6.74 -15.26
N ARG A 89 -2.77 -6.70 -14.10
CA ARG A 89 -3.31 -6.21 -12.82
C ARG A 89 -3.53 -4.72 -12.79
N ASN A 90 -2.95 -3.99 -13.75
CA ASN A 90 -3.04 -2.53 -13.85
C ASN A 90 -2.74 -1.83 -12.51
N TYR A 91 -1.48 -1.94 -12.06
CA TYR A 91 -1.04 -1.39 -10.78
C TYR A 91 -1.32 0.11 -10.63
N TYR A 92 -1.28 0.87 -11.73
CA TYR A 92 -1.61 2.29 -11.68
C TYR A 92 -3.10 2.55 -11.38
N ALA A 93 -4.01 1.75 -11.92
CA ALA A 93 -5.42 1.82 -11.55
C ALA A 93 -5.64 1.42 -10.08
N LYS A 94 -4.90 0.42 -9.58
CA LYS A 94 -4.93 0.04 -8.16
C LYS A 94 -4.36 1.16 -7.27
N PHE A 95 -3.27 1.82 -7.68
CA PHE A 95 -2.72 3.00 -6.99
C PHE A 95 -3.76 4.13 -6.90
N LYS A 96 -4.42 4.47 -8.00
CA LYS A 96 -5.47 5.50 -7.99
C LYS A 96 -6.65 5.14 -7.08
N LYS A 97 -7.03 3.87 -7.04
CA LYS A 97 -8.09 3.38 -6.15
C LYS A 97 -7.65 3.41 -4.69
N GLN A 98 -6.40 3.04 -4.41
CA GLN A 98 -5.78 3.12 -3.09
C GLN A 98 -5.74 4.57 -2.58
N TRP A 99 -5.34 5.52 -3.45
CA TRP A 99 -5.34 6.94 -3.09
C TRP A 99 -6.74 7.44 -2.73
N ARG A 100 -7.75 7.13 -3.56
CA ARG A 100 -9.15 7.48 -3.26
C ARG A 100 -9.61 6.92 -1.92
N TYR A 101 -9.22 5.69 -1.61
CA TYR A 101 -9.50 5.10 -0.31
C TYR A 101 -8.86 5.91 0.83
N CYS A 102 -7.58 6.21 0.73
CA CYS A 102 -6.85 6.99 1.73
C CYS A 102 -7.48 8.38 1.92
N ASP A 103 -7.75 9.07 0.83
CA ASP A 103 -8.33 10.41 0.82
C ASP A 103 -9.74 10.43 1.46
N THR A 104 -10.54 9.40 1.22
CA THR A 104 -11.93 9.32 1.72
C THR A 104 -12.02 8.86 3.17
N TYR A 105 -11.20 7.88 3.57
CA TYR A 105 -11.40 7.16 4.83
C TYR A 105 -10.27 7.32 5.86
N LEU A 106 -9.11 7.84 5.45
CA LEU A 106 -7.98 8.03 6.36
C LEU A 106 -7.66 9.50 6.59
N VAL A 107 -7.65 10.33 5.54
CA VAL A 107 -7.30 11.74 5.67
C VAL A 107 -8.37 12.50 6.47
N ASP A 108 -7.94 13.19 7.53
CA ASP A 108 -8.80 14.14 8.24
C ASP A 108 -8.69 15.52 7.57
N HIS A 109 -9.61 15.80 6.67
CA HIS A 109 -9.64 17.07 5.92
C HIS A 109 -9.93 18.29 6.79
N ALA A 110 -10.46 18.09 8.00
CA ALA A 110 -10.79 19.21 8.90
C ALA A 110 -9.60 19.63 9.79
N HIS A 111 -8.81 18.65 10.25
CA HIS A 111 -7.75 18.92 11.24
C HIS A 111 -6.39 18.42 10.79
N GLY A 112 -6.28 17.89 9.56
CA GLY A 112 -5.05 17.31 9.04
C GLY A 112 -4.71 15.95 9.66
N GLU A 113 -3.65 15.34 9.14
CA GLU A 113 -3.17 14.02 9.51
C GLU A 113 -4.14 12.90 9.06
N TRP A 114 -3.77 11.64 9.25
CA TRP A 114 -4.59 10.47 8.95
C TRP A 114 -5.13 9.84 10.22
N HIS A 115 -6.35 9.34 10.16
CA HIS A 115 -6.87 8.45 11.19
C HIS A 115 -6.03 7.16 11.27
N PRO A 116 -5.96 6.49 12.44
CA PRO A 116 -5.14 5.28 12.61
C PRO A 116 -5.68 4.07 11.83
N ALA A 117 -6.94 4.11 11.42
CA ALA A 117 -7.58 3.09 10.60
C ALA A 117 -8.66 3.70 9.71
N GLY A 118 -9.05 2.97 8.68
CA GLY A 118 -10.10 3.38 7.75
C GLY A 118 -11.48 3.50 8.38
N LEU A 119 -12.12 4.65 8.20
CA LEU A 119 -13.43 4.96 8.77
C LEU A 119 -14.56 4.11 8.18
N ASP A 120 -14.34 3.42 7.05
CA ASP A 120 -15.28 2.48 6.46
C ASP A 120 -15.51 1.25 7.34
N LYS A 121 -14.50 0.84 8.10
CA LYS A 121 -14.54 -0.34 8.97
C LYS A 121 -14.48 0.02 10.46
N GLN A 122 -13.90 1.15 10.81
CA GLN A 122 -13.70 1.61 12.18
C GLN A 122 -14.09 3.09 12.33
N PRO A 123 -15.37 3.46 12.18
CA PRO A 123 -15.83 4.85 12.25
C PRO A 123 -15.56 5.50 13.61
N GLU A 124 -15.45 4.73 14.68
CA GLU A 124 -15.17 5.20 16.04
C GLU A 124 -13.81 5.86 16.18
N VAL A 125 -12.81 5.51 15.36
CA VAL A 125 -11.47 6.13 15.43
C VAL A 125 -11.47 7.59 15.00
N LYS A 126 -12.54 8.07 14.39
CA LYS A 126 -12.70 9.47 13.97
C LYS A 126 -12.57 10.46 15.13
N THR A 127 -13.04 10.08 16.30
CA THR A 127 -13.03 10.91 17.51
C THR A 127 -11.90 10.57 18.48
N GLY A 128 -11.10 9.57 18.15
CA GLY A 128 -9.96 9.12 18.95
C GLY A 128 -8.67 9.89 18.69
N LEU A 129 -7.63 9.53 19.41
CA LEU A 129 -6.29 10.04 19.18
C LEU A 129 -5.75 9.53 17.83
N LYS A 130 -5.21 10.43 16.99
CA LYS A 130 -4.60 10.06 15.72
C LYS A 130 -3.18 9.49 15.87
N GLY A 131 -2.47 9.87 16.93
CA GLY A 131 -1.13 9.39 17.24
C GLY A 131 -1.12 8.40 18.40
N HIS A 132 -0.23 7.43 18.33
CA HIS A 132 0.05 6.50 19.43
C HIS A 132 1.49 5.98 19.30
N ILE A 133 1.96 5.17 20.24
CA ILE A 133 3.36 4.71 20.31
C ILE A 133 3.89 4.08 19.00
N TRP A 134 3.02 3.47 18.21
CA TRP A 134 3.38 2.86 16.91
C TRP A 134 3.06 3.73 15.71
N LYS A 135 2.24 4.77 15.88
CA LYS A 135 1.83 5.67 14.79
C LYS A 135 2.66 6.95 14.82
N ALA A 136 3.80 6.89 14.14
CA ALA A 136 4.63 8.03 13.81
C ALA A 136 4.51 8.34 12.30
N LEU A 137 5.10 9.45 11.86
CA LEU A 137 4.96 9.95 10.49
C LEU A 137 5.72 9.12 9.44
N TYR A 138 6.64 8.25 9.81
CA TYR A 138 7.60 7.67 8.87
C TYR A 138 6.98 6.88 7.71
N HIS A 139 5.94 6.08 7.94
CA HIS A 139 5.25 5.34 6.87
C HIS A 139 4.58 6.29 5.88
N GLN A 140 3.78 7.24 6.38
CA GLN A 140 3.07 8.20 5.55
C GLN A 140 4.03 9.14 4.83
N TYR A 141 5.01 9.71 5.56
CA TYR A 141 5.97 10.64 4.99
C TYR A 141 6.80 9.98 3.89
N ARG A 142 7.39 8.82 4.18
CA ARG A 142 8.17 8.06 3.18
C ARG A 142 7.34 7.76 1.95
N SER A 143 6.15 7.20 2.14
CA SER A 143 5.31 6.76 1.04
C SER A 143 4.81 7.93 0.20
N LEU A 144 4.32 8.99 0.82
CA LEU A 144 3.80 10.15 0.10
C LEU A 144 4.90 10.91 -0.64
N ILE A 145 6.09 11.10 -0.05
CA ILE A 145 7.19 11.78 -0.73
C ILE A 145 7.70 10.97 -1.93
N ASN A 146 7.80 9.64 -1.79
CA ASN A 146 8.16 8.77 -2.90
C ASN A 146 7.13 8.83 -4.03
N CYS A 147 5.84 8.82 -3.69
CA CYS A 147 4.78 8.98 -4.69
C CYS A 147 4.88 10.32 -5.42
N VAL A 148 5.14 11.43 -4.70
CA VAL A 148 5.31 12.76 -5.31
C VAL A 148 6.52 12.78 -6.25
N HIS A 149 7.64 12.20 -5.86
CA HIS A 149 8.83 12.13 -6.72
C HIS A 149 8.54 11.35 -8.00
N ARG A 150 7.97 10.14 -7.89
CA ARG A 150 7.65 9.29 -9.06
C ARG A 150 6.66 9.93 -10.01
N LEU A 151 5.61 10.57 -9.50
CA LEU A 151 4.62 11.24 -10.34
C LEU A 151 5.21 12.43 -11.09
N ARG A 152 6.13 13.20 -10.48
CA ARG A 152 6.83 14.31 -11.14
C ARG A 152 7.82 13.84 -12.20
N GLU A 153 8.52 12.75 -11.94
CA GLU A 153 9.43 12.15 -12.92
C GLU A 153 8.66 11.59 -14.12
N GLY A 154 7.47 11.00 -13.91
CA GLY A 154 6.59 10.55 -14.99
C GLY A 154 6.09 11.69 -15.87
N GLU A 155 5.71 12.83 -15.29
CA GLU A 155 5.30 14.03 -16.05
C GLU A 155 6.44 14.65 -16.89
N ALA A 156 7.70 14.43 -16.51
CA ALA A 156 8.85 14.94 -17.26
C ALA A 156 9.16 14.12 -18.53
N HIS A 157 8.48 13.00 -18.75
CA HIS A 157 8.65 12.10 -19.89
C HIS A 157 7.47 12.12 -20.88
N GLU A 158 6.41 12.91 -20.59
CA GLU A 158 5.32 13.23 -21.52
C GLU A 158 5.61 14.52 -22.29
#